data_feef4184747d4cb1e7fa33e8a5b0e7fa
#
_entry.id   feef4184747d4cb1e7fa33e8a5b0e7fa
#
_cell.length_a   1.000
_cell.length_b   1.000
_cell.length_c   1.000
_cell.angle_alpha   90.00
_cell.angle_beta   90.00
_cell.angle_gamma   90.00
#
_symmetry.space_group_name_H-M   'P 1'
#
loop_
_entity.id
_entity.type
_entity.pdbx_description
1 polymer ?
#
loop_
_entity_poly.entity_id
_entity_poly.type
_entity_poly.pdbx_seq_one_letter_code
_entity_poly.pdbx_strand_id
1 'polypeptide(L)'
;YDLLNSVPPYGVLFTYGDNDTFPLWWAQEVEGIRRDVTIVCLALANTHWYARQLREGSVPLFDESTAPPIWQGRGPARPDWPTLPMTDAEIEAAYPRQLGETVSVTFGPYRRTYAAGTVFYTSDFVAARVVQQNLGRRPVAWSVTTGRNFLSLDPYLVQKGLVFELQPSEPDSLAPGIDRQRLAGALLDVPTTDRLVWETYRYAGLRSAASRDLEITSRSFASTLALPPTQLAYAYQTAGDEPRMVRNLELAFELSPNPALASALSQVRMRPLLPPADSP
;
A
#
# COMPACT_ATOMS: atom_id res chain seq x y z
N TYR A 1 -4.23 5.40 -10.98
CA TYR A 1 -3.23 4.62 -11.71
C TYR A 1 -2.13 4.12 -10.78
N ASP A 2 -1.43 5.01 -10.06
CA ASP A 2 -0.24 4.69 -9.28
C ASP A 2 -0.50 3.71 -8.12
N LEU A 3 -1.64 3.89 -7.42
CA LEU A 3 -2.01 2.99 -6.34
C LEU A 3 -2.35 1.57 -6.84
N LEU A 4 -3.11 1.44 -7.94
CA LEU A 4 -3.40 0.13 -8.55
C LEU A 4 -2.12 -0.57 -9.04
N ASN A 5 -1.19 0.20 -9.60
CA ASN A 5 0.08 -0.33 -10.07
C ASN A 5 1.11 -0.59 -8.96
N SER A 6 0.85 -0.19 -7.73
CA SER A 6 1.61 -0.62 -6.55
C SER A 6 1.28 -2.05 -6.12
N VAL A 7 0.15 -2.59 -6.55
CA VAL A 7 -0.33 -3.92 -6.18
C VAL A 7 0.16 -4.96 -7.19
N PRO A 8 0.78 -6.08 -6.74
CA PRO A 8 1.13 -7.18 -7.63
C PRO A 8 -0.10 -7.79 -8.33
N PRO A 9 0.09 -8.54 -9.44
CA PRO A 9 -1.02 -9.16 -10.17
C PRO A 9 -1.94 -9.99 -9.29
N TYR A 10 -3.25 -9.86 -9.54
CA TYR A 10 -4.34 -10.51 -8.81
C TYR A 10 -4.42 -10.16 -7.32
N GLY A 11 -3.74 -9.12 -6.86
CA GLY A 11 -3.74 -8.74 -5.44
C GLY A 11 -5.10 -8.29 -4.93
N VAL A 12 -5.29 -8.41 -3.62
CA VAL A 12 -6.38 -7.77 -2.88
C VAL A 12 -5.87 -6.45 -2.33
N LEU A 13 -6.57 -5.37 -2.57
CA LEU A 13 -6.25 -4.04 -2.08
C LEU A 13 -7.34 -3.55 -1.14
N PHE A 14 -7.03 -3.43 0.14
CA PHE A 14 -7.89 -2.74 1.09
C PHE A 14 -7.74 -1.24 0.94
N THR A 15 -8.89 -0.55 0.81
CA THR A 15 -9.03 0.91 0.83
C THR A 15 -9.93 1.32 1.98
N TYR A 16 -9.96 2.60 2.35
CA TYR A 16 -10.73 3.00 3.53
C TYR A 16 -12.11 3.56 3.17
N GLY A 17 -12.17 4.53 2.27
CA GLY A 17 -13.40 5.26 1.99
C GLY A 17 -13.58 5.62 0.52
N ASP A 18 -14.45 6.59 0.26
CA ASP A 18 -14.83 7.03 -1.09
C ASP A 18 -13.68 7.72 -1.84
N ASN A 19 -12.90 8.54 -1.16
CA ASN A 19 -11.82 9.31 -1.78
C ASN A 19 -10.71 8.46 -2.39
N ASP A 20 -10.40 7.31 -1.82
CA ASP A 20 -9.41 6.38 -2.35
C ASP A 20 -10.04 5.24 -3.17
N THR A 21 -11.29 4.87 -2.92
CA THR A 21 -11.96 3.75 -3.57
C THR A 21 -12.58 4.11 -4.92
N PHE A 22 -13.38 5.20 -4.99
CA PHE A 22 -14.13 5.52 -6.21
C PHE A 22 -13.24 5.91 -7.41
N PRO A 23 -12.13 6.66 -7.23
CA PRO A 23 -11.20 6.87 -8.32
C PRO A 23 -10.55 5.58 -8.84
N LEU A 24 -10.34 4.58 -7.99
CA LEU A 24 -9.81 3.28 -8.39
C LEU A 24 -10.83 2.48 -9.20
N TRP A 25 -12.09 2.45 -8.78
CA TRP A 25 -13.16 1.81 -9.54
C TRP A 25 -13.35 2.50 -10.90
N TRP A 26 -13.30 3.83 -10.95
CA TRP A 26 -13.35 4.56 -12.21
C TRP A 26 -12.18 4.15 -13.14
N ALA A 27 -10.97 4.07 -12.59
CA ALA A 27 -9.79 3.64 -13.35
C ALA A 27 -9.93 2.19 -13.86
N GLN A 28 -10.54 1.30 -13.07
CA GLN A 28 -10.79 -0.08 -13.48
C GLN A 28 -11.89 -0.21 -14.52
N GLU A 29 -13.04 0.41 -14.29
CA GLU A 29 -14.24 0.19 -15.10
C GLU A 29 -14.27 1.05 -16.36
N VAL A 30 -13.72 2.26 -16.32
CA VAL A 30 -13.74 3.21 -17.45
C VAL A 30 -12.44 3.16 -18.26
N GLU A 31 -11.29 3.11 -17.57
CA GLU A 31 -9.99 3.11 -18.24
C GLU A 31 -9.38 1.71 -18.42
N GLY A 32 -9.98 0.67 -17.86
CA GLY A 32 -9.50 -0.70 -17.97
C GLY A 32 -8.20 -1.00 -17.20
N ILE A 33 -7.79 -0.10 -16.28
CA ILE A 33 -6.52 -0.19 -15.57
C ILE A 33 -6.62 -1.23 -14.45
N ARG A 34 -5.75 -2.27 -14.49
CA ARG A 34 -5.56 -3.23 -13.41
C ARG A 34 -6.87 -3.79 -12.84
N ARG A 35 -7.76 -4.23 -13.71
CA ARG A 35 -9.04 -4.86 -13.35
C ARG A 35 -8.86 -6.16 -12.59
N ASP A 36 -7.67 -6.76 -12.66
CA ASP A 36 -7.25 -7.96 -11.93
C ASP A 36 -7.12 -7.73 -10.40
N VAL A 37 -6.94 -6.48 -9.96
CA VAL A 37 -6.83 -6.11 -8.54
C VAL A 37 -8.22 -6.06 -7.92
N THR A 38 -8.45 -6.85 -6.87
CA THR A 38 -9.71 -6.81 -6.12
C THR A 38 -9.66 -5.71 -5.07
N ILE A 39 -10.47 -4.67 -5.21
CA ILE A 39 -10.57 -3.58 -4.24
C ILE A 39 -11.56 -3.97 -3.15
N VAL A 40 -11.17 -3.83 -1.90
CA VAL A 40 -12.00 -4.06 -0.71
C VAL A 40 -12.08 -2.76 0.08
N CYS A 41 -13.18 -2.02 -0.10
CA CYS A 41 -13.45 -0.79 0.65
C CYS A 41 -13.91 -1.10 2.07
N LEU A 42 -13.11 -0.74 3.08
CA LEU A 42 -13.41 -1.01 4.50
C LEU A 42 -14.68 -0.28 4.98
N ALA A 43 -14.94 0.93 4.48
CA ALA A 43 -16.17 1.63 4.83
C ALA A 43 -17.41 0.88 4.32
N LEU A 44 -17.39 0.43 3.06
CA LEU A 44 -18.50 -0.35 2.47
C LEU A 44 -18.60 -1.77 3.02
N ALA A 45 -17.47 -2.35 3.47
CA ALA A 45 -17.44 -3.67 4.12
C ALA A 45 -18.24 -3.72 5.44
N ASN A 46 -18.71 -2.58 5.94
CA ASN A 46 -19.69 -2.53 7.02
C ASN A 46 -21.12 -2.79 6.55
N THR A 47 -21.36 -3.04 5.26
CA THR A 47 -22.68 -3.32 4.69
C THR A 47 -22.76 -4.75 4.15
N HIS A 48 -23.89 -5.43 4.40
CA HIS A 48 -24.08 -6.82 3.98
C HIS A 48 -24.17 -6.96 2.45
N TRP A 49 -24.71 -5.97 1.74
CA TRP A 49 -24.77 -6.02 0.28
C TRP A 49 -23.39 -6.02 -0.36
N TYR A 50 -22.45 -5.24 0.17
CA TYR A 50 -21.09 -5.18 -0.34
C TYR A 50 -20.31 -6.48 -0.04
N ALA A 51 -20.52 -7.07 1.15
CA ALA A 51 -19.96 -8.38 1.48
C ALA A 51 -20.44 -9.46 0.48
N ARG A 52 -21.72 -9.45 0.09
CA ARG A 52 -22.24 -10.35 -0.96
C ARG A 52 -21.60 -10.09 -2.31
N GLN A 53 -21.44 -8.83 -2.70
CA GLN A 53 -20.75 -8.46 -3.94
C GLN A 53 -19.30 -8.98 -3.96
N LEU A 54 -18.55 -8.86 -2.87
CA LEU A 54 -17.18 -9.40 -2.76
C LEU A 54 -17.15 -10.93 -2.84
N ARG A 55 -18.14 -11.61 -2.34
CA ARG A 55 -18.29 -13.08 -2.42
C ARG A 55 -18.56 -13.54 -3.86
N GLU A 56 -19.42 -12.84 -4.56
CA GLU A 56 -19.92 -13.21 -5.88
C GLU A 56 -19.01 -12.74 -7.02
N GLY A 57 -18.16 -11.75 -6.74
CA GLY A 57 -17.26 -11.16 -7.72
C GLY A 57 -16.21 -12.15 -8.22
N SER A 58 -16.03 -12.21 -9.54
CA SER A 58 -14.91 -12.91 -10.17
C SER A 58 -13.75 -11.97 -10.40
N VAL A 59 -12.52 -12.49 -10.33
CA VAL A 59 -11.32 -11.70 -10.61
C VAL A 59 -11.05 -11.72 -12.12
N PRO A 60 -11.04 -10.57 -12.82
CA PRO A 60 -10.69 -10.51 -14.24
C PRO A 60 -9.26 -11.00 -14.52
N LEU A 61 -8.97 -11.33 -15.77
CA LEU A 61 -7.61 -11.67 -16.19
C LEU A 61 -6.69 -10.44 -16.06
N PHE A 62 -5.49 -10.70 -15.59
CA PHE A 62 -4.41 -9.71 -15.62
C PHE A 62 -3.98 -9.49 -17.07
N ASP A 63 -4.03 -8.24 -17.52
CA ASP A 63 -3.59 -7.86 -18.85
C ASP A 63 -2.12 -7.43 -18.82
N GLU A 64 -1.23 -8.33 -19.19
CA GLU A 64 0.21 -8.04 -19.25
C GLU A 64 0.56 -6.98 -20.29
N SER A 65 -0.26 -6.78 -21.32
CA SER A 65 0.03 -5.83 -22.40
C SER A 65 -0.07 -4.37 -21.96
N THR A 66 -0.90 -4.10 -20.94
CA THR A 66 -1.12 -2.77 -20.35
C THR A 66 -0.42 -2.59 -19.01
N ALA A 67 0.14 -3.67 -18.47
CA ALA A 67 0.80 -3.66 -17.17
C ALA A 67 2.19 -2.99 -17.22
N PRO A 68 2.60 -2.30 -16.14
CA PRO A 68 3.94 -1.76 -16.05
C PRO A 68 4.99 -2.89 -16.03
N PRO A 69 6.22 -2.62 -16.54
CA PRO A 69 7.27 -3.64 -16.67
C PRO A 69 7.59 -4.38 -15.37
N ILE A 70 7.36 -3.75 -14.21
CA ILE A 70 7.61 -4.36 -12.90
C ILE A 70 6.76 -5.62 -12.67
N TRP A 71 5.57 -5.72 -13.30
CA TRP A 71 4.65 -6.85 -13.12
C TRP A 71 4.59 -7.81 -14.30
N GLN A 72 5.21 -7.50 -15.44
CA GLN A 72 5.23 -8.39 -16.60
C GLN A 72 5.96 -9.69 -16.28
N GLY A 73 5.38 -10.83 -16.67
CA GLY A 73 5.91 -12.16 -16.37
C GLY A 73 5.92 -12.52 -14.87
N ARG A 74 5.24 -11.76 -14.05
CA ARG A 74 5.21 -11.94 -12.59
C ARG A 74 3.78 -11.97 -12.10
N GLY A 75 3.30 -13.11 -11.74
CA GLY A 75 1.98 -13.20 -11.13
C GLY A 75 1.67 -14.62 -10.72
N PRO A 76 0.87 -14.80 -9.67
CA PRO A 76 0.28 -16.09 -9.37
C PRO A 76 -0.71 -16.48 -10.49
N ALA A 77 -1.17 -17.73 -10.48
CA ALA A 77 -2.30 -18.12 -11.30
C ALA A 77 -3.54 -17.29 -10.96
N ARG A 78 -4.40 -17.04 -11.97
CA ARG A 78 -5.68 -16.37 -11.74
C ARG A 78 -6.46 -17.10 -10.65
N PRO A 79 -6.97 -16.40 -9.62
CA PRO A 79 -7.80 -17.02 -8.60
C PRO A 79 -9.10 -17.61 -9.17
N ASP A 80 -9.40 -18.85 -8.83
CA ASP A 80 -10.64 -19.55 -9.13
C ASP A 80 -11.54 -19.74 -7.90
N TRP A 81 -11.26 -19.02 -6.82
CA TRP A 81 -11.97 -19.02 -5.55
C TRP A 81 -12.53 -17.64 -5.21
N PRO A 82 -13.61 -17.56 -4.40
CA PRO A 82 -14.16 -16.29 -3.99
C PRO A 82 -13.19 -15.50 -3.12
N THR A 83 -13.15 -14.18 -3.30
CA THR A 83 -12.35 -13.29 -2.45
C THR A 83 -12.79 -13.35 -0.99
N LEU A 84 -14.11 -13.45 -0.76
CA LEU A 84 -14.73 -13.53 0.55
C LEU A 84 -15.53 -14.84 0.69
N PRO A 85 -15.04 -15.84 1.45
CA PRO A 85 -15.73 -17.13 1.60
C PRO A 85 -16.72 -17.10 2.77
N MET A 86 -17.68 -16.17 2.77
CA MET A 86 -18.70 -16.07 3.80
C MET A 86 -20.06 -16.53 3.25
N THR A 87 -20.79 -17.34 4.02
CA THR A 87 -22.18 -17.68 3.76
C THR A 87 -23.10 -16.49 4.06
N ASP A 88 -24.36 -16.53 3.58
CA ASP A 88 -25.33 -15.50 3.93
C ASP A 88 -25.56 -15.41 5.43
N ALA A 89 -25.59 -16.54 6.13
CA ALA A 89 -25.74 -16.56 7.59
C ALA A 89 -24.57 -15.90 8.31
N GLU A 90 -23.31 -16.11 7.85
CA GLU A 90 -22.14 -15.45 8.39
C GLU A 90 -22.12 -13.95 8.10
N ILE A 91 -22.56 -13.54 6.91
CA ILE A 91 -22.70 -12.11 6.54
C ILE A 91 -23.75 -11.44 7.42
N GLU A 92 -24.92 -12.06 7.56
CA GLU A 92 -26.01 -11.54 8.41
C GLU A 92 -25.62 -11.48 9.90
N ALA A 93 -24.76 -12.40 10.36
CA ALA A 93 -24.27 -12.42 11.75
C ALA A 93 -23.09 -11.45 12.00
N ALA A 94 -22.56 -10.80 10.96
CA ALA A 94 -21.45 -9.87 11.08
C ALA A 94 -21.95 -8.46 11.46
N TYR A 95 -22.12 -8.23 12.76
CA TYR A 95 -22.47 -6.90 13.31
C TYR A 95 -21.32 -6.31 14.12
N PRO A 96 -21.27 -4.97 14.26
CA PRO A 96 -20.40 -4.35 15.23
C PRO A 96 -20.70 -4.87 16.64
N ARG A 97 -19.67 -5.37 17.30
CA ARG A 97 -19.82 -5.87 18.68
C ARG A 97 -18.54 -5.71 19.47
N GLN A 98 -18.71 -5.53 20.76
CA GLN A 98 -17.62 -5.61 21.73
C GLN A 98 -17.37 -7.07 22.10
N LEU A 99 -16.11 -7.48 22.10
CA LEU A 99 -15.74 -8.83 22.50
C LEU A 99 -15.98 -9.02 24.02
N GLY A 100 -16.78 -10.03 24.38
CA GLY A 100 -17.05 -10.36 25.77
C GLY A 100 -15.88 -11.07 26.48
N GLU A 101 -15.01 -11.68 25.69
CA GLU A 101 -13.82 -12.39 26.15
C GLU A 101 -12.62 -12.15 25.22
N THR A 102 -11.44 -12.56 25.64
CA THR A 102 -10.23 -12.50 24.80
C THR A 102 -10.32 -13.54 23.70
N VAL A 103 -10.23 -13.08 22.43
CA VAL A 103 -10.36 -13.92 21.24
C VAL A 103 -9.04 -13.97 20.49
N SER A 104 -8.64 -15.16 20.05
CA SER A 104 -7.50 -15.33 19.14
C SER A 104 -7.97 -15.67 17.72
N VAL A 105 -7.42 -14.95 16.73
CA VAL A 105 -7.68 -15.16 15.30
C VAL A 105 -6.36 -15.53 14.63
N THR A 106 -6.41 -16.52 13.73
CA THR A 106 -5.26 -16.97 12.95
C THR A 106 -5.37 -16.47 11.51
N PHE A 107 -4.28 -15.90 11.00
CA PHE A 107 -4.13 -15.41 9.63
C PHE A 107 -2.91 -16.10 9.01
N GLY A 108 -3.11 -17.21 8.31
CA GLY A 108 -2.00 -18.02 7.83
C GLY A 108 -1.06 -18.43 8.98
N PRO A 109 0.23 -18.00 8.94
CA PRO A 109 1.18 -18.32 10.01
C PRO A 109 1.01 -17.44 11.28
N TYR A 110 0.21 -16.36 11.20
CA TYR A 110 0.13 -15.35 12.23
C TYR A 110 -1.07 -15.54 13.14
N ARG A 111 -0.83 -15.57 14.45
CA ARG A 111 -1.88 -15.56 15.46
C ARG A 111 -1.95 -14.20 16.14
N ARG A 112 -3.13 -13.59 16.12
CA ARG A 112 -3.40 -12.31 16.79
C ARG A 112 -4.42 -12.50 17.90
N THR A 113 -4.20 -11.85 19.03
CA THR A 113 -5.09 -11.93 20.20
C THR A 113 -5.67 -10.55 20.44
N TYR A 114 -6.98 -10.50 20.54
CA TYR A 114 -7.76 -9.30 20.81
C TYR A 114 -8.37 -9.42 22.20
N ALA A 115 -8.09 -8.46 23.07
CA ALA A 115 -8.56 -8.47 24.45
C ALA A 115 -10.09 -8.35 24.55
N ALA A 116 -10.65 -8.85 25.64
CA ALA A 116 -12.02 -8.54 26.01
C ALA A 116 -12.22 -7.02 26.03
N GLY A 117 -13.37 -6.55 25.56
CA GLY A 117 -13.67 -5.13 25.42
C GLY A 117 -13.26 -4.51 24.07
N THR A 118 -12.46 -5.18 23.22
CA THR A 118 -12.16 -4.72 21.88
C THR A 118 -13.44 -4.65 21.05
N VAL A 119 -13.65 -3.54 20.35
CA VAL A 119 -14.78 -3.39 19.42
C VAL A 119 -14.36 -3.89 18.04
N PHE A 120 -15.11 -4.85 17.50
CA PHE A 120 -15.01 -5.32 16.12
C PHE A 120 -16.18 -4.75 15.33
N TYR A 121 -15.89 -4.09 14.23
CA TYR A 121 -16.87 -3.64 13.24
C TYR A 121 -17.18 -4.76 12.24
N THR A 122 -18.25 -4.63 11.48
CA THR A 122 -18.57 -5.59 10.39
C THR A 122 -17.41 -5.68 9.39
N SER A 123 -16.78 -4.56 9.07
CA SER A 123 -15.59 -4.50 8.21
C SER A 123 -14.41 -5.32 8.74
N ASP A 124 -14.24 -5.43 10.05
CA ASP A 124 -13.14 -6.22 10.64
C ASP A 124 -13.37 -7.73 10.42
N PHE A 125 -14.62 -8.19 10.54
CA PHE A 125 -14.97 -9.59 10.24
C PHE A 125 -14.78 -9.89 8.75
N VAL A 126 -15.25 -9.02 7.86
CA VAL A 126 -15.08 -9.15 6.42
C VAL A 126 -13.60 -9.16 6.05
N ALA A 127 -12.84 -8.16 6.52
CA ALA A 127 -11.40 -8.07 6.25
C ALA A 127 -10.64 -9.30 6.78
N ALA A 128 -10.95 -9.77 7.98
CA ALA A 128 -10.33 -10.97 8.54
C ALA A 128 -10.57 -12.20 7.65
N ARG A 129 -11.81 -12.40 7.17
CA ARG A 129 -12.15 -13.53 6.27
C ARG A 129 -11.48 -13.39 4.90
N VAL A 130 -11.39 -12.18 4.35
CA VAL A 130 -10.64 -11.91 3.11
C VAL A 130 -9.15 -12.24 3.29
N VAL A 131 -8.52 -11.79 4.38
CA VAL A 131 -7.10 -12.10 4.66
C VAL A 131 -6.90 -13.60 4.82
N GLN A 132 -7.72 -14.28 5.63
CA GLN A 132 -7.63 -15.73 5.84
C GLN A 132 -7.73 -16.53 4.54
N GLN A 133 -8.60 -16.11 3.62
CA GLN A 133 -8.80 -16.81 2.35
C GLN A 133 -7.64 -16.63 1.36
N ASN A 134 -7.01 -15.46 1.37
CA ASN A 134 -6.13 -15.03 0.29
C ASN A 134 -4.64 -15.03 0.66
N LEU A 135 -4.28 -14.87 1.95
CA LEU A 135 -2.88 -14.83 2.39
C LEU A 135 -2.13 -16.11 2.01
N GLY A 136 -0.98 -15.96 1.36
CA GLY A 136 -0.17 -17.08 0.84
C GLY A 136 -0.65 -17.66 -0.48
N ARG A 137 -1.83 -17.26 -0.99
CA ARG A 137 -2.40 -17.70 -2.27
C ARG A 137 -2.35 -16.60 -3.32
N ARG A 138 -2.51 -15.35 -2.93
CA ARG A 138 -2.32 -14.15 -3.74
C ARG A 138 -1.93 -12.97 -2.84
N PRO A 139 -1.37 -11.88 -3.40
CA PRO A 139 -0.98 -10.71 -2.61
C PRO A 139 -2.18 -10.10 -1.86
N VAL A 140 -1.96 -9.72 -0.61
CA VAL A 140 -2.94 -8.97 0.21
C VAL A 140 -2.27 -7.70 0.68
N ALA A 141 -2.85 -6.56 0.37
CA ALA A 141 -2.24 -5.27 0.66
C ALA A 141 -3.28 -4.24 1.14
N TRP A 142 -2.82 -3.27 1.89
CA TRP A 142 -3.58 -2.07 2.27
C TRP A 142 -2.99 -0.85 1.60
N SER A 143 -3.84 0.05 1.12
CA SER A 143 -3.42 1.36 0.70
C SER A 143 -2.78 2.13 1.86
N VAL A 144 -1.77 2.96 1.58
CA VAL A 144 -1.19 3.88 2.58
C VAL A 144 -2.22 4.86 3.16
N THR A 145 -3.39 4.99 2.52
CA THR A 145 -4.50 5.85 2.94
C THR A 145 -5.42 5.21 3.99
N THR A 146 -5.32 3.89 4.24
CA THR A 146 -6.19 3.19 5.20
C THR A 146 -5.90 3.48 6.67
N GLY A 147 -4.88 4.29 6.98
CA GLY A 147 -4.45 4.52 8.34
C GLY A 147 -3.83 3.27 8.97
N ARG A 148 -4.19 2.96 10.23
CA ARG A 148 -3.64 1.80 10.97
C ARG A 148 -4.65 0.66 11.14
N ASN A 149 -5.61 0.53 10.25
CA ASN A 149 -6.61 -0.55 10.33
C ASN A 149 -6.12 -1.83 9.63
N PHE A 150 -5.08 -2.45 10.17
CA PHE A 150 -4.41 -3.63 9.61
C PHE A 150 -4.70 -4.93 10.39
N LEU A 151 -5.80 -5.03 11.12
CA LEU A 151 -6.13 -6.20 11.96
C LEU A 151 -4.97 -6.58 12.91
N SER A 152 -4.23 -5.60 13.43
CA SER A 152 -3.01 -5.78 14.24
C SER A 152 -1.92 -6.63 13.54
N LEU A 153 -1.89 -6.62 12.21
CA LEU A 153 -0.89 -7.33 11.38
C LEU A 153 0.30 -6.43 10.98
N ASP A 154 0.40 -5.22 11.53
CA ASP A 154 1.47 -4.25 11.25
C ASP A 154 2.89 -4.85 11.24
N PRO A 155 3.27 -5.76 12.18
CA PRO A 155 4.63 -6.30 12.21
C PRO A 155 5.00 -7.11 10.96
N TYR A 156 4.01 -7.58 10.21
CA TYR A 156 4.17 -8.47 9.06
C TYR A 156 3.99 -7.77 7.72
N LEU A 157 3.90 -6.43 7.74
CA LEU A 157 3.74 -5.62 6.54
C LEU A 157 5.10 -5.19 5.99
N VAL A 158 5.20 -5.22 4.67
CA VAL A 158 6.30 -4.60 3.90
C VAL A 158 5.69 -3.57 2.96
N GLN A 159 6.16 -2.35 3.03
CA GLN A 159 5.72 -1.31 2.12
C GLN A 159 6.38 -1.44 0.76
N LYS A 160 5.56 -1.35 -0.30
CA LYS A 160 5.95 -1.32 -1.70
C LYS A 160 5.22 -0.15 -2.37
N GLY A 161 5.91 0.96 -2.53
CA GLY A 161 5.29 2.18 -3.04
C GLY A 161 4.12 2.66 -2.17
N LEU A 162 2.92 2.69 -2.74
CA LEU A 162 1.70 3.21 -2.10
C LEU A 162 0.88 2.14 -1.35
N VAL A 163 1.44 0.95 -1.13
CA VAL A 163 0.74 -0.13 -0.41
C VAL A 163 1.61 -0.76 0.67
N PHE A 164 0.95 -1.28 1.70
CA PHE A 164 1.50 -2.18 2.71
C PHE A 164 1.07 -3.60 2.38
N GLU A 165 1.98 -4.42 1.87
CA GLU A 165 1.72 -5.81 1.53
C GLU A 165 1.97 -6.72 2.73
N LEU A 166 0.98 -7.56 3.06
CA LEU A 166 1.10 -8.58 4.09
C LEU A 166 1.92 -9.76 3.56
N GLN A 167 3.02 -10.03 4.24
CA GLN A 167 3.89 -11.13 3.86
C GLN A 167 3.29 -12.47 4.30
N PRO A 168 3.41 -13.55 3.50
CA PRO A 168 2.93 -14.88 3.87
C PRO A 168 3.82 -15.58 4.92
N SER A 169 5.00 -15.05 5.17
CA SER A 169 5.93 -15.43 6.23
C SER A 169 6.45 -14.19 6.93
N GLU A 170 7.06 -14.35 8.10
CA GLU A 170 7.63 -13.21 8.83
C GLU A 170 8.66 -12.48 7.97
N PRO A 171 8.55 -11.15 7.81
CA PRO A 171 9.46 -10.40 6.96
C PRO A 171 10.88 -10.43 7.55
N ASP A 172 11.85 -10.82 6.72
CA ASP A 172 13.26 -10.77 7.09
C ASP A 172 13.80 -9.36 6.86
N SER A 173 14.00 -8.61 7.94
CA SER A 173 14.57 -7.26 7.90
C SER A 173 16.03 -7.21 7.48
N LEU A 174 16.69 -8.36 7.36
CA LEU A 174 18.06 -8.48 6.86
C LEU A 174 18.11 -8.88 5.38
N ALA A 175 16.96 -9.20 4.78
CA ALA A 175 16.90 -9.54 3.37
C ALA A 175 17.46 -8.39 2.52
N PRO A 176 18.21 -8.69 1.43
CA PRO A 176 18.74 -7.65 0.55
C PRO A 176 17.63 -6.75 -0.01
N GLY A 177 17.82 -5.44 0.11
CA GLY A 177 16.84 -4.45 -0.38
C GLY A 177 15.72 -4.09 0.59
N ILE A 178 15.60 -4.74 1.74
CA ILE A 178 14.65 -4.35 2.78
C ILE A 178 15.33 -3.35 3.73
N ASP A 179 14.74 -2.16 3.88
CA ASP A 179 15.19 -1.20 4.89
C ASP A 179 14.75 -1.66 6.29
N ARG A 180 15.72 -1.63 7.21
CA ARG A 180 15.52 -2.03 8.61
C ARG A 180 14.68 -1.06 9.41
N GLN A 181 14.55 0.19 8.95
CA GLN A 181 13.71 1.18 9.61
C GLN A 181 12.24 0.91 9.29
N ARG A 182 11.44 0.73 10.33
CA ARG A 182 10.00 0.61 10.19
C ARG A 182 9.40 2.02 10.10
N LEU A 183 9.00 2.39 8.89
CA LEU A 183 8.25 3.62 8.66
C LEU A 183 6.74 3.28 8.71
N ALA A 184 5.98 4.03 9.50
CA ALA A 184 4.56 3.76 9.74
C ALA A 184 4.24 2.32 10.22
N GLY A 185 5.22 1.64 10.86
CA GLY A 185 5.07 0.27 11.37
C GLY A 185 5.48 -0.84 10.40
N ALA A 186 5.74 -0.53 9.14
CA ALA A 186 6.14 -1.49 8.11
C ALA A 186 7.63 -1.37 7.74
N LEU A 187 8.23 -2.44 7.24
CA LEU A 187 9.52 -2.42 6.56
C LEU A 187 9.33 -1.85 5.13
N LEU A 188 10.38 -1.29 4.53
CA LEU A 188 10.35 -0.79 3.17
C LEU A 188 11.10 -1.72 2.20
N ASP A 189 10.43 -2.18 1.15
CA ASP A 189 11.07 -2.82 0.00
C ASP A 189 11.62 -1.71 -0.92
N VAL A 190 12.90 -1.39 -0.75
CA VAL A 190 13.57 -0.29 -1.47
C VAL A 190 13.62 -0.55 -2.98
N PRO A 191 14.07 -1.72 -3.49
CA PRO A 191 14.14 -1.96 -4.93
C PRO A 191 12.77 -1.88 -5.63
N THR A 192 11.74 -2.49 -5.03
CA THR A 192 10.39 -2.45 -5.61
C THR A 192 9.83 -1.04 -5.59
N THR A 193 10.01 -0.32 -4.47
CA THR A 193 9.52 1.06 -4.33
C THR A 193 10.24 2.01 -5.29
N ASP A 194 11.56 1.88 -5.47
CA ASP A 194 12.32 2.71 -6.40
C ASP A 194 11.82 2.51 -7.84
N ARG A 195 11.61 1.26 -8.28
CA ARG A 195 11.05 0.97 -9.61
C ARG A 195 9.63 1.52 -9.78
N LEU A 196 8.79 1.41 -8.77
CA LEU A 196 7.44 2.00 -8.82
C LEU A 196 7.51 3.51 -8.98
N VAL A 197 8.32 4.19 -8.17
CA VAL A 197 8.46 5.65 -8.17
C VAL A 197 9.02 6.17 -9.50
N TRP A 198 10.04 5.52 -10.07
CA TRP A 198 10.78 6.06 -11.19
C TRP A 198 10.42 5.46 -12.56
N GLU A 199 9.84 4.26 -12.60
CA GLU A 199 9.53 3.57 -13.84
C GLU A 199 8.01 3.44 -14.08
N THR A 200 7.18 3.60 -13.04
CA THR A 200 5.75 3.29 -13.11
C THR A 200 4.84 4.49 -12.86
N TYR A 201 5.11 5.26 -11.80
CA TYR A 201 4.21 6.32 -11.35
C TYR A 201 4.15 7.51 -12.32
N ARG A 202 2.97 8.13 -12.37
CA ARG A 202 2.65 9.24 -13.28
C ARG A 202 2.48 10.52 -12.51
N TYR A 203 3.48 11.38 -12.56
CA TYR A 203 3.49 12.66 -11.86
C TYR A 203 3.15 13.87 -12.74
N ALA A 204 2.84 13.65 -14.03
CA ALA A 204 2.53 14.73 -14.95
C ALA A 204 1.40 15.62 -14.41
N GLY A 205 1.57 16.92 -14.42
CA GLY A 205 0.60 17.87 -13.83
C GLY A 205 0.74 18.10 -12.33
N LEU A 206 1.36 17.18 -11.58
CA LEU A 206 1.63 17.38 -10.14
C LEU A 206 3.01 17.99 -9.87
N ARG A 207 3.97 17.82 -10.77
CA ARG A 207 5.34 18.35 -10.67
C ARG A 207 5.49 19.80 -11.13
N SER A 208 4.45 20.43 -11.65
CA SER A 208 4.52 21.81 -12.14
C SER A 208 4.30 22.83 -11.01
N ALA A 209 4.70 24.09 -11.26
CA ALA A 209 4.42 25.20 -10.35
C ALA A 209 2.91 25.37 -10.06
N ALA A 210 2.05 24.92 -10.97
CA ALA A 210 0.59 24.89 -10.81
C ALA A 210 0.13 23.93 -9.70
N SER A 211 0.95 22.97 -9.27
CA SER A 211 0.62 22.09 -8.14
C SER A 211 0.42 22.86 -6.81
N ARG A 212 0.98 24.05 -6.70
CA ARG A 212 0.81 24.92 -5.51
C ARG A 212 -0.59 25.51 -5.40
N ASP A 213 -1.30 25.62 -6.49
CA ASP A 213 -2.67 26.15 -6.57
C ASP A 213 -3.74 25.04 -6.59
N LEU A 214 -3.33 23.80 -6.33
CA LEU A 214 -4.27 22.69 -6.25
C LEU A 214 -5.27 22.89 -5.10
N GLU A 215 -6.50 22.52 -5.35
CA GLU A 215 -7.55 22.37 -4.35
C GLU A 215 -7.10 21.37 -3.25
N ILE A 216 -7.68 21.50 -2.03
CA ILE A 216 -7.26 20.76 -0.83
C ILE A 216 -7.21 19.26 -1.05
N THR A 217 -8.21 18.68 -1.69
CA THR A 217 -8.28 17.22 -1.96
C THR A 217 -7.16 16.78 -2.91
N SER A 218 -6.95 17.51 -4.01
CA SER A 218 -5.87 17.25 -4.96
C SER A 218 -4.48 17.39 -4.33
N ARG A 219 -4.33 18.34 -3.40
CA ARG A 219 -3.11 18.51 -2.62
C ARG A 219 -2.86 17.34 -1.67
N SER A 220 -3.91 16.78 -1.09
CA SER A 220 -3.83 15.56 -0.25
C SER A 220 -3.33 14.36 -1.07
N PHE A 221 -3.81 14.17 -2.30
CA PHE A 221 -3.30 13.14 -3.20
C PHE A 221 -1.83 13.35 -3.57
N ALA A 222 -1.42 14.57 -3.88
CA ALA A 222 -0.02 14.90 -4.16
C ALA A 222 0.88 14.58 -2.95
N SER A 223 0.41 14.90 -1.73
CA SER A 223 1.13 14.55 -0.49
C SER A 223 1.23 13.04 -0.27
N THR A 224 0.20 12.28 -0.63
CA THR A 224 0.25 10.81 -0.58
C THR A 224 1.27 10.25 -1.57
N LEU A 225 1.34 10.81 -2.78
CA LEU A 225 2.34 10.42 -3.80
C LEU A 225 3.78 10.84 -3.42
N ALA A 226 3.94 11.83 -2.55
CA ALA A 226 5.25 12.22 -2.02
C ALA A 226 5.80 11.26 -0.94
N LEU A 227 4.96 10.37 -0.39
CA LEU A 227 5.37 9.45 0.68
C LEU A 227 6.47 8.46 0.23
N PRO A 228 6.31 7.67 -0.86
CA PRO A 228 7.33 6.74 -1.29
C PRO A 228 8.70 7.38 -1.60
N PRO A 229 8.81 8.47 -2.37
CA PRO A 229 10.11 9.11 -2.58
C PRO A 229 10.71 9.70 -1.29
N THR A 230 9.90 10.19 -0.35
CA THR A 230 10.41 10.62 0.96
C THR A 230 11.05 9.46 1.71
N GLN A 231 10.41 8.29 1.72
CA GLN A 231 10.93 7.10 2.39
C GLN A 231 12.19 6.56 1.71
N LEU A 232 12.23 6.54 0.37
CA LEU A 232 13.42 6.18 -0.39
C LEU A 232 14.60 7.10 -0.07
N ALA A 233 14.34 8.41 0.08
CA ALA A 233 15.39 9.35 0.46
C ALA A 233 16.02 9.00 1.80
N TYR A 234 15.22 8.64 2.81
CA TYR A 234 15.75 8.17 4.11
C TYR A 234 16.52 6.85 3.99
N ALA A 235 16.01 5.90 3.22
CA ALA A 235 16.69 4.63 2.98
C ALA A 235 18.04 4.82 2.30
N TYR A 236 18.11 5.65 1.26
CA TYR A 236 19.36 5.97 0.57
C TYR A 236 20.32 6.82 1.42
N GLN A 237 19.80 7.69 2.28
CA GLN A 237 20.62 8.39 3.26
C GLN A 237 21.33 7.42 4.21
N THR A 238 20.58 6.43 4.71
CA THR A 238 21.14 5.38 5.58
C THR A 238 22.17 4.51 4.86
N ALA A 239 21.96 4.26 3.57
CA ALA A 239 22.88 3.50 2.71
C ALA A 239 24.09 4.31 2.23
N GLY A 240 24.13 5.64 2.46
CA GLY A 240 25.19 6.52 1.97
C GLY A 240 25.11 6.83 0.46
N ASP A 241 23.98 6.53 -0.20
CA ASP A 241 23.75 6.83 -1.62
C ASP A 241 23.18 8.25 -1.77
N GLU A 242 24.07 9.24 -1.72
CA GLU A 242 23.68 10.65 -1.78
C GLU A 242 22.98 11.04 -3.09
N PRO A 243 23.42 10.59 -4.28
CA PRO A 243 22.73 10.93 -5.53
C PRO A 243 21.27 10.48 -5.55
N ARG A 244 20.98 9.23 -5.12
CA ARG A 244 19.61 8.73 -5.05
C ARG A 244 18.82 9.40 -3.94
N MET A 245 19.42 9.68 -2.80
CA MET A 245 18.79 10.44 -1.71
C MET A 245 18.30 11.80 -2.22
N VAL A 246 19.17 12.58 -2.87
CA VAL A 246 18.85 13.92 -3.39
C VAL A 246 17.73 13.87 -4.40
N ARG A 247 17.84 12.98 -5.40
CA ARG A 247 16.81 12.80 -6.42
C ARG A 247 15.43 12.54 -5.83
N ASN A 248 15.35 11.71 -4.80
CA ASN A 248 14.10 11.38 -4.14
C ASN A 248 13.56 12.52 -3.25
N LEU A 249 14.45 13.27 -2.57
CA LEU A 249 14.07 14.47 -1.82
C LEU A 249 13.49 15.56 -2.74
N GLU A 250 14.09 15.76 -3.91
CA GLU A 250 13.62 16.74 -4.89
C GLU A 250 12.23 16.38 -5.40
N LEU A 251 12.01 15.12 -5.78
CA LEU A 251 10.68 14.66 -6.20
C LEU A 251 9.65 14.81 -5.09
N ALA A 252 9.98 14.41 -3.86
CA ALA A 252 9.08 14.55 -2.72
C ALA A 252 8.71 16.03 -2.46
N PHE A 253 9.68 16.92 -2.56
CA PHE A 253 9.46 18.36 -2.40
C PHE A 253 8.62 18.97 -3.54
N GLU A 254 8.84 18.54 -4.79
CA GLU A 254 8.01 18.97 -5.91
C GLU A 254 6.56 18.59 -5.73
N LEU A 255 6.29 17.36 -5.24
CA LEU A 255 4.93 16.84 -5.03
C LEU A 255 4.24 17.45 -3.81
N SER A 256 4.98 17.65 -2.73
CA SER A 256 4.44 18.15 -1.46
C SER A 256 5.44 19.07 -0.75
N PRO A 257 5.57 20.32 -1.19
CA PRO A 257 6.48 21.28 -0.57
C PRO A 257 6.17 21.48 0.91
N ASN A 258 7.15 21.24 1.76
CA ASN A 258 7.05 21.49 3.19
C ASN A 258 8.42 21.92 3.78
N PRO A 259 8.43 22.58 4.96
CA PRO A 259 9.66 23.10 5.57
C PRO A 259 10.72 22.02 5.88
N ALA A 260 10.29 20.80 6.23
CA ALA A 260 11.23 19.73 6.56
C ALA A 260 12.01 19.27 5.33
N LEU A 261 11.32 19.04 4.20
CA LEU A 261 11.96 18.69 2.92
C LEU A 261 12.83 19.82 2.39
N ALA A 262 12.38 21.10 2.51
CA ALA A 262 13.18 22.26 2.14
C ALA A 262 14.49 22.34 2.95
N SER A 263 14.42 22.12 4.27
CA SER A 263 15.58 22.10 5.15
C SER A 263 16.55 20.97 4.79
N ALA A 264 16.03 19.76 4.55
CA ALA A 264 16.83 18.61 4.14
C ALA A 264 17.60 18.89 2.84
N LEU A 265 16.92 19.39 1.81
CA LEU A 265 17.53 19.78 0.53
C LEU A 265 18.59 20.87 0.70
N SER A 266 18.33 21.89 1.54
CA SER A 266 19.28 22.96 1.79
C SER A 266 20.55 22.44 2.47
N GLN A 267 20.42 21.53 3.44
CA GLN A 267 21.55 20.93 4.14
C GLN A 267 22.45 20.11 3.19
N VAL A 268 21.85 19.36 2.27
CA VAL A 268 22.62 18.60 1.27
C VAL A 268 23.36 19.53 0.31
N ARG A 269 22.70 20.57 -0.18
CA ARG A 269 23.31 21.54 -1.12
C ARG A 269 24.40 22.40 -0.48
N MET A 270 24.37 22.59 0.85
CA MET A 270 25.41 23.36 1.58
C MET A 270 26.59 22.50 2.02
N ARG A 271 26.56 21.16 1.86
CA ARG A 271 27.75 20.34 2.14
C ARG A 271 28.87 20.73 1.17
N PRO A 272 30.03 21.16 1.66
CA PRO A 272 31.18 21.38 0.78
C PRO A 272 31.50 20.07 0.07
N LEU A 273 31.71 20.11 -1.25
CA LEU A 273 32.33 19.02 -1.97
C LEU A 273 33.68 18.78 -1.30
N LEU A 274 33.78 17.79 -0.44
CA LEU A 274 35.08 17.35 0.07
C LEU A 274 35.92 16.94 -1.16
N PRO A 275 37.16 17.45 -1.30
CA PRO A 275 38.03 16.97 -2.37
C PRO A 275 38.17 15.46 -2.23
N PRO A 276 38.33 14.72 -3.34
CA PRO A 276 38.56 13.29 -3.27
C PRO A 276 39.70 13.04 -2.31
N ALA A 277 39.53 12.11 -1.37
CA ALA A 277 40.61 11.72 -0.48
C ALA A 277 41.77 11.28 -1.36
N ASP A 278 42.89 12.01 -1.26
CA ASP A 278 44.13 11.65 -1.92
C ASP A 278 44.46 10.22 -1.53
N SER A 279 44.41 9.34 -2.51
CA SER A 279 44.86 7.96 -2.35
C SER A 279 46.37 8.00 -2.17
N PRO A 280 46.91 7.28 -1.18
CA PRO A 280 48.34 7.19 -0.97
C PRO A 280 49.08 6.45 -2.09
#